data_9bb21119fb48dc4343394d72a8fe4c6f
#
_entry.id   9bb21119fb48dc4343394d72a8fe4c6f
#
_cell.length_a   1.000
_cell.length_b   1.000
_cell.length_c   1.000
_cell.angle_alpha   90.00
_cell.angle_beta   90.00
_cell.angle_gamma   90.00
#
_symmetry.space_group_name_H-M   'P 1'
#
loop_
_entity.id
_entity.type
_entity.pdbx_description
1 polymer ?
#
loop_
_entity_poly.entity_id
_entity_poly.type
_entity_poly.pdbx_seq_one_letter_code
_entity_poly.pdbx_strand_id
1 'polypeptide(L)'
;MNQLTKARLIVEYSTGALDIFDVQFNPTEFSLDKGAQIAEIAIPGLDSPVLQFVRGQNEKLSVDLFFDTSDQGTGAGARSVTTLTDPVYALVKIEPSGHAPPIVSFEWNTNFPGSDLPAEMGNQRRNAFRGVIESIKQKFTFFSSEGVPLRATLSLSLREYKTLDEQLSQLNLSSPDRTHSYFTREGDTLPRIAARYYARAGEWRAIAEANQVDDPRRLSPGQLMTVPSIR
;
A
#
# COMPACT_ATOMS: atom_id res chain seq x y z
N MET A 1 7.26 -33.81 6.08
CA MET A 1 8.29 -32.76 5.94
C MET A 1 7.57 -31.46 5.68
N ASN A 2 7.67 -30.46 6.56
CA ASN A 2 7.09 -29.16 6.28
C ASN A 2 7.86 -28.54 5.11
N GLN A 3 7.16 -28.32 4.01
CA GLN A 3 7.73 -27.65 2.85
C GLN A 3 8.01 -26.19 3.23
N LEU A 4 9.25 -25.73 3.09
CA LEU A 4 9.63 -24.35 3.42
C LEU A 4 8.86 -23.38 2.49
N THR A 5 8.07 -22.51 3.08
CA THR A 5 7.38 -21.47 2.32
C THR A 5 8.41 -20.48 1.77
N LYS A 6 8.47 -20.33 0.44
CA LYS A 6 9.36 -19.38 -0.21
C LYS A 6 8.71 -18.01 -0.32
N ALA A 7 9.53 -16.99 -0.18
CA ALA A 7 9.15 -15.64 -0.57
C ALA A 7 9.11 -15.55 -2.10
N ARG A 8 8.27 -14.64 -2.61
CA ARG A 8 8.10 -14.44 -4.05
C ARG A 8 7.80 -12.99 -4.41
N LEU A 9 8.16 -12.62 -5.61
CA LEU A 9 7.76 -11.38 -6.26
C LEU A 9 6.68 -11.71 -7.29
N ILE A 10 5.50 -11.11 -7.13
CA ILE A 10 4.41 -11.16 -8.10
C ILE A 10 4.43 -9.85 -8.86
N VAL A 11 4.59 -9.92 -10.16
CA VAL A 11 4.72 -8.76 -11.05
C VAL A 11 3.45 -8.59 -11.85
N GLU A 12 2.85 -7.42 -11.77
CA GLU A 12 1.65 -7.03 -12.51
C GLU A 12 2.06 -5.99 -13.57
N TYR A 13 1.97 -6.39 -14.83
CA TYR A 13 2.25 -5.53 -15.97
C TYR A 13 1.05 -4.68 -16.36
N SER A 14 1.28 -3.58 -17.05
CA SER A 14 0.21 -2.69 -17.57
C SER A 14 -0.77 -3.39 -18.51
N THR A 15 -0.34 -4.47 -19.15
CA THR A 15 -1.18 -5.33 -20.01
C THR A 15 -2.14 -6.23 -19.23
N GLY A 16 -2.03 -6.28 -17.89
CA GLY A 16 -2.74 -7.23 -17.04
C GLY A 16 -2.09 -8.61 -16.97
N ALA A 17 -0.94 -8.82 -17.62
CA ALA A 17 -0.16 -10.04 -17.47
C ALA A 17 0.47 -10.11 -16.07
N LEU A 18 0.58 -11.33 -15.54
CA LEU A 18 1.17 -11.62 -14.24
C LEU A 18 2.37 -12.55 -14.41
N ASP A 19 3.50 -12.19 -13.81
CA ASP A 19 4.65 -13.07 -13.66
C ASP A 19 4.95 -13.30 -12.18
N ILE A 20 5.47 -14.50 -11.86
CA ILE A 20 5.84 -14.89 -10.51
C ILE A 20 7.30 -15.28 -10.49
N PHE A 21 8.07 -14.59 -9.67
CA PHE A 21 9.49 -14.90 -9.43
C PHE A 21 9.67 -15.45 -8.02
N ASP A 22 9.88 -16.76 -7.90
CA ASP A 22 10.27 -17.36 -6.65
C ASP A 22 11.71 -16.99 -6.30
N VAL A 23 11.96 -16.54 -5.06
CA VAL A 23 13.31 -16.28 -4.61
C VAL A 23 14.09 -17.60 -4.53
N GLN A 24 15.35 -17.61 -4.93
CA GLN A 24 16.18 -18.81 -4.84
C GLN A 24 16.40 -19.20 -3.37
N PHE A 25 16.74 -18.22 -2.53
CA PHE A 25 16.88 -18.36 -1.08
C PHE A 25 15.98 -17.33 -0.40
N ASN A 26 15.30 -17.73 0.66
CA ASN A 26 14.51 -16.79 1.46
C ASN A 26 15.43 -15.71 2.05
N PRO A 27 15.00 -14.44 2.04
CA PRO A 27 15.77 -13.38 2.68
C PRO A 27 15.91 -13.65 4.18
N THR A 28 17.04 -13.27 4.75
CA THR A 28 17.28 -13.35 6.20
C THR A 28 16.50 -12.28 6.95
N GLU A 29 16.29 -11.14 6.30
CA GLU A 29 15.59 -9.98 6.85
C GLU A 29 14.95 -9.16 5.73
N PHE A 30 13.95 -8.40 6.08
CA PHE A 30 13.43 -7.29 5.31
C PHE A 30 12.98 -6.20 6.29
N SER A 31 12.97 -4.95 5.84
CA SER A 31 12.53 -3.81 6.65
C SER A 31 11.39 -3.07 5.97
N LEU A 32 10.50 -2.54 6.81
CA LEU A 32 9.40 -1.67 6.41
C LEU A 32 9.58 -0.33 7.11
N ASP A 33 9.53 0.74 6.34
CA ASP A 33 9.64 2.12 6.84
C ASP A 33 8.38 2.90 6.46
N LYS A 34 7.62 3.32 7.48
CA LYS A 34 6.37 4.08 7.33
C LYS A 34 6.45 5.35 8.16
N GLY A 35 6.39 6.49 7.51
CA GLY A 35 6.42 7.79 8.14
C GLY A 35 5.12 8.59 8.01
N ALA A 36 5.07 9.69 8.74
CA ALA A 36 4.06 10.75 8.61
C ALA A 36 4.75 12.09 8.39
N GLN A 37 4.14 12.95 7.59
CA GLN A 37 4.57 14.33 7.45
C GLN A 37 3.81 15.17 8.47
N ILE A 38 4.55 15.79 9.39
CA ILE A 38 4.04 16.67 10.44
C ILE A 38 4.59 18.06 10.16
N ALA A 39 3.74 19.07 10.17
CA ALA A 39 4.12 20.48 10.13
C ALA A 39 4.17 21.04 11.55
N GLU A 40 5.14 21.91 11.82
CA GLU A 40 5.28 22.65 13.06
C GLU A 40 4.80 24.09 12.85
N ILE A 41 3.87 24.52 13.69
CA ILE A 41 3.35 25.89 13.68
C ILE A 41 3.89 26.62 14.91
N ALA A 42 4.83 27.55 14.69
CA ALA A 42 5.36 28.38 15.74
C ALA A 42 4.36 29.47 16.13
N ILE A 43 3.98 29.51 17.38
CA ILE A 43 3.13 30.58 17.96
C ILE A 43 4.00 31.37 18.94
N PRO A 44 4.20 32.69 18.73
CA PRO A 44 4.98 33.51 19.66
C PRO A 44 4.43 33.44 21.08
N GLY A 45 5.31 33.19 22.06
CA GLY A 45 4.96 33.10 23.48
C GLY A 45 4.63 31.69 23.97
N LEU A 46 4.62 30.68 23.12
CA LEU A 46 4.57 29.27 23.53
C LEU A 46 5.97 28.68 23.64
N ASP A 47 6.15 27.77 24.59
CA ASP A 47 7.41 27.07 24.85
C ASP A 47 7.74 26.03 23.74
N SER A 48 6.72 25.50 23.05
CA SER A 48 6.85 24.52 21.98
C SER A 48 5.87 24.78 20.83
N PRO A 49 6.22 24.41 19.59
CA PRO A 49 5.33 24.58 18.44
C PRO A 49 4.12 23.64 18.54
N VAL A 50 3.04 24.04 17.88
CA VAL A 50 1.87 23.17 17.68
C VAL A 50 2.13 22.24 16.50
N LEU A 51 1.95 20.94 16.70
CA LEU A 51 2.12 19.94 15.66
C LEU A 51 0.83 19.74 14.87
N GLN A 52 0.93 19.81 13.54
CA GLN A 52 -0.18 19.54 12.63
C GLN A 52 0.16 18.36 11.72
N PHE A 53 -0.69 17.31 11.72
CA PHE A 53 -0.58 16.23 10.76
C PHE A 53 -0.96 16.75 9.36
N VAL A 54 -0.06 16.54 8.38
CA VAL A 54 -0.26 16.95 6.99
C VAL A 54 -0.76 15.76 6.15
N ARG A 55 0.02 14.66 6.16
CA ARG A 55 -0.30 13.43 5.42
C ARG A 55 0.54 12.25 5.89
N GLY A 56 0.09 11.03 5.58
CA GLY A 56 0.95 9.85 5.62
C GLY A 56 1.98 9.87 4.48
N GLN A 57 3.13 9.28 4.69
CA GLN A 57 4.12 9.00 3.64
C GLN A 57 3.89 7.59 3.09
N ASN A 58 4.30 7.36 1.83
CA ASN A 58 4.32 6.01 1.27
C ASN A 58 5.30 5.16 2.08
N GLU A 59 4.91 3.94 2.35
CA GLU A 59 5.78 2.97 3.01
C GLU A 59 6.86 2.47 2.05
N LYS A 60 8.03 2.16 2.58
CA LYS A 60 9.13 1.55 1.85
C LYS A 60 9.43 0.18 2.41
N LEU A 61 9.63 -0.79 1.50
CA LEU A 61 10.15 -2.10 1.83
C LEU A 61 11.57 -2.20 1.28
N SER A 62 12.51 -2.64 2.12
CA SER A 62 13.87 -2.97 1.71
C SER A 62 14.15 -4.44 1.99
N VAL A 63 14.67 -5.15 1.01
CA VAL A 63 14.97 -6.59 1.12
C VAL A 63 16.19 -6.95 0.26
N ASP A 64 17.02 -7.84 0.78
CA ASP A 64 18.16 -8.40 0.06
C ASP A 64 17.82 -9.81 -0.46
N LEU A 65 17.92 -10.00 -1.77
CA LEU A 65 17.74 -11.30 -2.43
C LEU A 65 19.10 -11.86 -2.84
N PHE A 66 19.37 -13.09 -2.42
CA PHE A 66 20.60 -13.79 -2.70
C PHE A 66 20.41 -14.81 -3.83
N PHE A 67 21.37 -14.85 -4.75
CA PHE A 67 21.40 -15.77 -5.88
C PHE A 67 22.78 -16.44 -6.02
N ASP A 68 22.77 -17.74 -6.30
CA ASP A 68 23.98 -18.54 -6.45
C ASP A 68 23.75 -19.61 -7.52
N THR A 69 24.63 -19.67 -8.52
CA THR A 69 24.63 -20.68 -9.58
C THR A 69 25.88 -21.56 -9.53
N SER A 70 26.71 -21.43 -8.48
CA SER A 70 27.97 -22.18 -8.37
C SER A 70 27.78 -23.69 -8.21
N ASP A 71 26.60 -24.13 -7.78
CA ASP A 71 26.19 -25.53 -7.72
C ASP A 71 26.08 -26.19 -9.11
N GLN A 72 25.91 -25.36 -10.18
CA GLN A 72 25.80 -25.81 -11.56
C GLN A 72 27.16 -25.84 -12.28
N GLY A 73 28.27 -25.59 -11.55
CA GLY A 73 29.62 -25.62 -12.05
C GLY A 73 30.31 -24.25 -11.93
N THR A 74 31.65 -24.30 -11.75
CA THR A 74 32.49 -23.10 -11.59
C THR A 74 33.58 -22.98 -12.63
N GLY A 75 33.69 -23.98 -13.54
CA GLY A 75 34.70 -24.04 -14.62
C GLY A 75 34.22 -23.40 -15.92
N ALA A 76 34.85 -23.84 -17.02
CA ALA A 76 34.49 -23.44 -18.38
C ALA A 76 33.00 -23.78 -18.65
N GLY A 77 32.24 -22.82 -19.19
CA GLY A 77 30.83 -22.99 -19.48
C GLY A 77 29.92 -22.88 -18.25
N ALA A 78 30.43 -22.37 -17.11
CA ALA A 78 29.61 -22.11 -15.92
C ALA A 78 28.45 -21.17 -16.23
N ARG A 79 27.27 -21.47 -15.69
CA ARG A 79 26.05 -20.65 -15.87
C ARG A 79 26.13 -19.34 -15.06
N SER A 80 26.04 -18.23 -15.75
CA SER A 80 26.05 -16.93 -15.10
C SER A 80 24.82 -16.73 -14.20
N VAL A 81 25.03 -16.17 -13.03
CA VAL A 81 23.95 -15.76 -12.10
C VAL A 81 23.07 -14.64 -12.70
N THR A 82 23.56 -13.93 -13.72
CA THR A 82 22.78 -12.90 -14.43
C THR A 82 21.51 -13.46 -15.06
N THR A 83 21.48 -14.75 -15.42
CA THR A 83 20.26 -15.42 -15.91
C THR A 83 19.11 -15.40 -14.90
N LEU A 84 19.42 -15.27 -13.59
CA LEU A 84 18.43 -15.18 -12.52
C LEU A 84 18.21 -13.73 -12.08
N THR A 85 19.26 -12.88 -12.15
CA THR A 85 19.18 -11.51 -11.64
C THR A 85 18.67 -10.51 -12.66
N ASP A 86 18.92 -10.70 -13.96
CA ASP A 86 18.50 -9.76 -15.01
C ASP A 86 16.97 -9.64 -15.15
N PRO A 87 16.16 -10.72 -15.03
CA PRO A 87 14.71 -10.61 -14.99
C PRO A 87 14.22 -9.72 -13.85
N VAL A 88 14.82 -9.86 -12.64
CA VAL A 88 14.48 -9.01 -11.50
C VAL A 88 14.95 -7.57 -11.71
N TYR A 89 16.16 -7.41 -12.28
CA TYR A 89 16.68 -6.07 -12.61
C TYR A 89 15.82 -5.35 -13.66
N ALA A 90 15.22 -6.07 -14.59
CA ALA A 90 14.32 -5.47 -15.58
C ALA A 90 13.10 -4.80 -14.97
N LEU A 91 12.68 -5.20 -13.76
CA LEU A 91 11.48 -4.67 -13.09
C LEU A 91 11.62 -3.21 -12.62
N VAL A 92 12.82 -2.65 -12.55
CA VAL A 92 13.03 -1.22 -12.28
C VAL A 92 12.94 -0.36 -13.54
N LYS A 93 12.95 -1.01 -14.72
CA LYS A 93 12.91 -0.30 -16.00
C LYS A 93 11.49 -0.01 -16.43
N ILE A 94 11.36 0.98 -17.31
CA ILE A 94 10.09 1.36 -17.92
C ILE A 94 9.60 0.23 -18.83
N GLU A 95 8.42 -0.26 -18.60
CA GLU A 95 7.72 -1.18 -19.48
C GLU A 95 7.28 -0.43 -20.76
N PRO A 96 7.59 -0.94 -21.96
CA PRO A 96 7.27 -0.23 -23.21
C PRO A 96 5.77 0.04 -23.41
N SER A 97 4.89 -0.88 -22.97
CA SER A 97 3.44 -0.75 -23.10
C SER A 97 2.81 0.19 -22.09
N GLY A 98 3.33 0.22 -20.86
CA GLY A 98 2.77 1.00 -19.74
C GLY A 98 3.44 2.34 -19.51
N HIS A 99 4.59 2.60 -20.15
CA HIS A 99 5.43 3.78 -19.94
C HIS A 99 5.80 4.04 -18.46
N ALA A 100 5.76 2.99 -17.65
CA ALA A 100 6.07 3.01 -16.22
C ALA A 100 6.70 1.66 -15.81
N PRO A 101 7.42 1.58 -14.69
CA PRO A 101 7.80 0.31 -14.10
C PRO A 101 6.56 -0.51 -13.71
N PRO A 102 6.60 -1.86 -13.81
CA PRO A 102 5.51 -2.71 -13.38
C PRO A 102 5.27 -2.61 -11.86
N ILE A 103 4.06 -2.98 -11.44
CA ILE A 103 3.73 -3.08 -10.01
C ILE A 103 4.24 -4.44 -9.51
N VAL A 104 4.91 -4.43 -8.37
CA VAL A 104 5.51 -5.63 -7.77
C VAL A 104 4.94 -5.84 -6.38
N SER A 105 4.45 -7.05 -6.12
CA SER A 105 4.03 -7.47 -4.79
C SER A 105 5.06 -8.44 -4.21
N PHE A 106 5.63 -8.09 -3.04
CA PHE A 106 6.47 -9.01 -2.27
C PHE A 106 5.59 -9.78 -1.28
N GLU A 107 5.59 -11.08 -1.40
CA GLU A 107 4.77 -11.98 -0.60
C GLU A 107 5.65 -13.05 0.06
N TRP A 108 5.42 -13.30 1.35
CA TRP A 108 6.11 -14.35 2.09
C TRP A 108 5.22 -14.89 3.21
N ASN A 109 4.42 -15.89 2.98
CA ASN A 109 3.40 -16.47 3.86
C ASN A 109 2.15 -15.59 4.11
N THR A 110 1.24 -16.09 4.95
CA THR A 110 -0.04 -15.44 5.27
C THR A 110 0.04 -14.43 6.42
N ASN A 111 1.13 -14.43 7.21
CA ASN A 111 1.32 -13.57 8.38
C ASN A 111 2.28 -12.40 8.06
N PHE A 112 2.04 -11.73 6.95
CA PHE A 112 2.83 -10.57 6.56
C PHE A 112 2.55 -9.39 7.51
N PRO A 113 3.56 -8.52 7.82
CA PRO A 113 3.34 -7.33 8.63
C PRO A 113 2.19 -6.47 8.10
N GLY A 114 1.19 -6.20 8.94
CA GLY A 114 -0.07 -5.55 8.58
C GLY A 114 -1.26 -6.49 8.44
N SER A 115 -1.08 -7.83 8.54
CA SER A 115 -2.20 -8.79 8.57
C SER A 115 -3.03 -8.67 9.85
N ASP A 116 -2.40 -8.33 10.98
CA ASP A 116 -2.99 -8.31 12.32
C ASP A 116 -3.32 -6.90 12.81
N LEU A 117 -3.52 -5.94 11.89
CA LEU A 117 -3.97 -4.61 12.26
C LEU A 117 -5.32 -4.67 13.01
N PRO A 118 -5.59 -3.74 13.97
CA PRO A 118 -6.85 -3.66 14.68
C PRO A 118 -8.07 -3.65 13.76
N ALA A 119 -9.23 -4.05 14.28
CA ALA A 119 -10.46 -4.16 13.49
C ALA A 119 -10.89 -2.83 12.86
N GLU A 120 -10.62 -1.73 13.54
CA GLU A 120 -10.90 -0.35 13.08
C GLU A 120 -10.09 0.02 11.83
N MET A 121 -8.95 -0.66 11.63
CA MET A 121 -8.07 -0.51 10.46
C MET A 121 -8.17 -1.73 9.51
N GLY A 122 -9.25 -2.50 9.57
CA GLY A 122 -9.40 -3.75 8.83
C GLY A 122 -9.27 -3.61 7.31
N ASN A 123 -9.64 -2.45 6.76
CA ASN A 123 -9.48 -2.11 5.34
C ASN A 123 -8.01 -1.79 4.94
N GLN A 124 -7.09 -1.74 5.90
CA GLN A 124 -5.65 -1.55 5.68
C GLN A 124 -4.84 -2.83 5.90
N ARG A 125 -5.51 -3.93 6.28
CA ARG A 125 -4.85 -5.23 6.43
C ARG A 125 -4.33 -5.72 5.08
N ARG A 126 -3.17 -6.37 5.14
CA ARG A 126 -2.50 -6.90 3.95
C ARG A 126 -1.74 -8.19 4.26
N ASN A 127 -1.58 -9.03 3.24
CA ASN A 127 -0.78 -10.26 3.30
C ASN A 127 0.48 -10.17 2.43
N ALA A 128 0.68 -9.04 1.75
CA ALA A 128 1.81 -8.77 0.87
C ALA A 128 2.13 -7.27 0.89
N PHE A 129 3.34 -6.92 0.46
CA PHE A 129 3.70 -5.53 0.19
C PHE A 129 3.57 -5.26 -1.30
N ARG A 130 2.67 -4.36 -1.70
CA ARG A 130 2.43 -3.95 -3.09
C ARG A 130 3.06 -2.59 -3.35
N GLY A 131 3.94 -2.52 -4.33
CA GLY A 131 4.69 -1.31 -4.62
C GLY A 131 5.32 -1.30 -6.01
N VAL A 132 6.10 -0.26 -6.28
CA VAL A 132 6.97 -0.17 -7.44
C VAL A 132 8.42 -0.24 -6.95
N ILE A 133 9.29 -0.86 -7.74
CA ILE A 133 10.72 -0.91 -7.41
C ILE A 133 11.30 0.48 -7.66
N GLU A 134 11.76 1.13 -6.59
CA GLU A 134 12.40 2.45 -6.64
C GLU A 134 13.88 2.34 -6.99
N SER A 135 14.56 1.31 -6.47
CA SER A 135 15.97 1.06 -6.74
C SER A 135 16.34 -0.40 -6.60
N ILE A 136 17.32 -0.82 -7.38
CA ILE A 136 17.98 -2.13 -7.28
C ILE A 136 19.48 -1.91 -7.28
N LYS A 137 20.14 -2.41 -6.22
CA LYS A 137 21.60 -2.47 -6.16
C LYS A 137 22.03 -3.91 -6.34
N GLN A 138 22.87 -4.17 -7.33
CA GLN A 138 23.44 -5.49 -7.61
C GLN A 138 24.89 -5.57 -7.13
N LYS A 139 25.23 -6.61 -6.39
CA LYS A 139 26.57 -6.90 -5.93
C LYS A 139 26.95 -8.32 -6.33
N PHE A 140 27.94 -8.45 -7.19
CA PHE A 140 28.48 -9.72 -7.64
C PHE A 140 29.75 -10.05 -6.84
N THR A 141 29.85 -11.28 -6.28
CA THR A 141 30.88 -11.61 -5.28
C THR A 141 31.69 -12.87 -5.59
N PHE A 142 31.24 -13.72 -6.48
CA PHE A 142 31.93 -14.95 -6.86
C PHE A 142 31.95 -15.09 -8.37
N PHE A 143 33.11 -15.47 -8.94
CA PHE A 143 33.32 -15.54 -10.40
C PHE A 143 33.98 -16.86 -10.77
N SER A 144 33.71 -17.35 -11.96
CA SER A 144 34.46 -18.47 -12.57
C SER A 144 35.86 -18.03 -12.94
N SER A 145 36.70 -18.99 -13.35
CA SER A 145 38.04 -18.73 -13.91
C SER A 145 38.01 -17.88 -15.17
N GLU A 146 36.89 -17.84 -15.88
CA GLU A 146 36.64 -17.05 -17.10
C GLU A 146 36.00 -15.70 -16.82
N GLY A 147 35.81 -15.32 -15.53
CA GLY A 147 35.20 -14.06 -15.14
C GLY A 147 33.67 -14.05 -15.16
N VAL A 148 33.02 -15.21 -15.33
CA VAL A 148 31.56 -15.32 -15.29
C VAL A 148 31.07 -15.16 -13.86
N PRO A 149 30.15 -14.22 -13.55
CA PRO A 149 29.60 -14.05 -12.19
C PRO A 149 28.70 -15.23 -11.83
N LEU A 150 28.95 -15.84 -10.67
CA LEU A 150 28.25 -17.02 -10.18
C LEU A 150 27.38 -16.74 -8.95
N ARG A 151 27.68 -15.66 -8.22
CA ARG A 151 26.95 -15.29 -7.02
C ARG A 151 26.63 -13.80 -7.00
N ALA A 152 25.41 -13.46 -6.63
CA ALA A 152 24.96 -12.09 -6.54
C ALA A 152 24.03 -11.86 -5.34
N THR A 153 24.06 -10.63 -4.82
CA THR A 153 23.06 -10.10 -3.91
C THR A 153 22.37 -8.91 -4.57
N LEU A 154 21.06 -8.92 -4.63
CA LEU A 154 20.22 -7.82 -5.11
C LEU A 154 19.55 -7.16 -3.91
N SER A 155 19.94 -5.92 -3.60
CA SER A 155 19.25 -5.09 -2.62
C SER A 155 18.12 -4.34 -3.33
N LEU A 156 16.89 -4.67 -3.00
CA LEU A 156 15.68 -4.08 -3.56
C LEU A 156 15.10 -3.05 -2.59
N SER A 157 14.69 -1.90 -3.11
CA SER A 157 13.86 -0.93 -2.41
C SER A 157 12.57 -0.74 -3.18
N LEU A 158 11.44 -1.08 -2.55
CA LEU A 158 10.10 -0.92 -3.11
C LEU A 158 9.39 0.22 -2.39
N ARG A 159 8.68 1.05 -3.15
CA ARG A 159 7.81 2.09 -2.62
C ARG A 159 6.36 1.67 -2.75
N GLU A 160 5.60 1.78 -1.66
CA GLU A 160 4.18 1.44 -1.61
C GLU A 160 3.40 2.11 -2.75
N TYR A 161 2.60 1.31 -3.45
CA TYR A 161 1.67 1.77 -4.48
C TYR A 161 0.23 1.48 -4.05
N LYS A 162 -0.58 2.52 -4.03
CA LYS A 162 -2.02 2.47 -3.79
C LYS A 162 -2.73 3.33 -4.82
N THR A 163 -3.80 2.84 -5.38
CA THR A 163 -4.68 3.62 -6.25
C THR A 163 -5.42 4.70 -5.44
N LEU A 164 -5.95 5.71 -6.12
CA LEU A 164 -6.76 6.74 -5.46
C LEU A 164 -7.98 6.14 -4.77
N ASP A 165 -8.66 5.18 -5.42
CA ASP A 165 -9.85 4.51 -4.87
C ASP A 165 -9.52 3.72 -3.60
N GLU A 166 -8.38 3.01 -3.56
CA GLU A 166 -7.89 2.34 -2.35
C GLU A 166 -7.63 3.34 -1.23
N GLN A 167 -6.99 4.47 -1.52
CA GLN A 167 -6.72 5.50 -0.51
C GLN A 167 -8.02 6.14 0.01
N LEU A 168 -8.97 6.44 -0.87
CA LEU A 168 -10.27 6.99 -0.48
C LEU A 168 -11.07 6.00 0.38
N SER A 169 -11.03 4.70 0.03
CA SER A 169 -11.69 3.67 0.82
C SER A 169 -11.08 3.53 2.23
N GLN A 170 -9.75 3.71 2.34
CA GLN A 170 -9.06 3.67 3.63
C GLN A 170 -9.39 4.84 4.55
N LEU A 171 -9.70 6.00 3.99
CA LEU A 171 -10.05 7.18 4.77
C LEU A 171 -11.39 7.05 5.50
N ASN A 172 -12.19 6.02 5.16
CA ASN A 172 -13.54 5.83 5.69
C ASN A 172 -14.28 7.17 5.81
N LEU A 173 -14.62 7.78 4.64
CA LEU A 173 -15.17 9.14 4.54
C LEU A 173 -16.50 9.34 5.30
N SER A 174 -16.96 8.32 6.01
CA SER A 174 -18.09 8.35 6.93
C SER A 174 -17.70 8.83 8.34
N SER A 175 -16.56 9.53 8.50
CA SER A 175 -16.16 10.07 9.79
C SER A 175 -17.21 11.09 10.30
N PRO A 176 -17.78 10.92 11.50
CA PRO A 176 -18.74 11.85 12.08
C PRO A 176 -18.15 13.24 12.36
N ASP A 177 -16.81 13.36 12.36
CA ASP A 177 -16.08 14.61 12.64
C ASP A 177 -16.00 15.57 11.44
N ARG A 178 -16.58 15.22 10.27
CA ARG A 178 -16.56 16.05 9.06
C ARG A 178 -17.97 16.34 8.58
N THR A 179 -18.15 17.54 8.06
CA THR A 179 -19.38 17.90 7.33
C THR A 179 -19.38 17.25 5.95
N HIS A 180 -20.45 16.53 5.63
CA HIS A 180 -20.63 15.87 4.33
C HIS A 180 -21.78 16.49 3.56
N SER A 181 -21.74 16.38 2.24
CA SER A 181 -22.86 16.69 1.36
C SER A 181 -23.48 15.38 0.85
N TYR A 182 -24.81 15.28 0.91
CA TYR A 182 -25.53 14.09 0.51
C TYR A 182 -26.72 14.45 -0.38
N PHE A 183 -26.86 13.78 -1.52
CA PHE A 183 -28.07 13.87 -2.33
C PHE A 183 -29.07 12.80 -1.90
N THR A 184 -30.25 13.23 -1.50
CA THR A 184 -31.32 12.33 -1.08
C THR A 184 -31.79 11.45 -2.23
N ARG A 185 -32.07 10.19 -1.92
CA ARG A 185 -32.60 9.21 -2.85
C ARG A 185 -34.03 8.84 -2.47
N GLU A 186 -34.76 8.24 -3.40
CA GLU A 186 -36.07 7.71 -3.10
C GLU A 186 -36.02 6.67 -1.97
N GLY A 187 -36.87 6.83 -0.95
CA GLY A 187 -36.89 5.97 0.25
C GLY A 187 -35.86 6.32 1.34
N ASP A 188 -35.12 7.41 1.20
CA ASP A 188 -34.23 7.88 2.28
C ASP A 188 -35.03 8.50 3.42
N THR A 189 -34.48 8.31 4.63
CA THR A 189 -34.97 8.94 5.85
C THR A 189 -33.79 9.55 6.61
N LEU A 190 -34.01 10.65 7.35
CA LEU A 190 -32.95 11.26 8.15
C LEU A 190 -32.26 10.29 9.12
N PRO A 191 -33.00 9.39 9.84
CA PRO A 191 -32.34 8.38 10.68
C PRO A 191 -31.46 7.41 9.89
N ARG A 192 -31.80 7.06 8.64
CA ARG A 192 -31.00 6.20 7.80
C ARG A 192 -29.73 6.90 7.34
N ILE A 193 -29.83 8.18 6.98
CA ILE A 193 -28.68 9.01 6.64
C ILE A 193 -27.76 9.17 7.87
N ALA A 194 -28.32 9.47 9.05
CA ALA A 194 -27.56 9.56 10.30
C ALA A 194 -26.86 8.25 10.67
N ALA A 195 -27.54 7.11 10.53
CA ALA A 195 -26.91 5.80 10.75
C ALA A 195 -25.73 5.54 9.82
N ARG A 196 -25.80 6.02 8.58
CA ARG A 196 -24.74 5.87 7.58
C ARG A 196 -23.50 6.71 7.91
N TYR A 197 -23.69 7.96 8.35
CA TYR A 197 -22.58 8.90 8.56
C TYR A 197 -22.08 8.95 10.00
N TYR A 198 -22.97 8.75 10.97
CA TYR A 198 -22.63 8.83 12.40
C TYR A 198 -22.61 7.48 13.11
N ALA A 199 -22.94 6.40 12.40
CA ALA A 199 -23.20 5.06 12.97
C ALA A 199 -24.31 5.07 14.07
N ARG A 200 -25.08 6.15 14.20
CA ARG A 200 -26.13 6.38 15.21
C ARG A 200 -27.36 6.99 14.57
N ALA A 201 -28.41 6.20 14.38
CA ALA A 201 -29.66 6.70 13.80
C ALA A 201 -30.31 7.82 14.59
N GLY A 202 -30.08 7.88 15.91
CA GLY A 202 -30.64 8.91 16.82
C GLY A 202 -30.16 10.35 16.57
N GLU A 203 -28.99 10.49 15.92
CA GLU A 203 -28.36 11.80 15.63
C GLU A 203 -28.95 12.52 14.41
N TRP A 204 -30.08 12.03 13.87
CA TRP A 204 -30.75 12.62 12.72
C TRP A 204 -31.16 14.07 12.90
N ARG A 205 -31.35 14.53 14.18
CA ARG A 205 -31.74 15.90 14.50
C ARG A 205 -30.70 16.92 14.07
N ALA A 206 -29.40 16.60 14.21
CA ALA A 206 -28.31 17.45 13.72
C ALA A 206 -28.41 17.71 12.23
N ILE A 207 -28.78 16.67 11.44
CA ILE A 207 -28.97 16.80 9.99
C ILE A 207 -30.23 17.64 9.70
N ALA A 208 -31.32 17.43 10.42
CA ALA A 208 -32.55 18.21 10.25
C ALA A 208 -32.31 19.71 10.51
N GLU A 209 -31.62 20.03 11.58
CA GLU A 209 -31.31 21.40 11.99
C GLU A 209 -30.40 22.09 10.98
N ALA A 210 -29.31 21.42 10.53
CA ALA A 210 -28.37 21.98 9.56
C ALA A 210 -29.01 22.26 8.18
N ASN A 211 -30.12 21.59 7.85
CA ASN A 211 -30.82 21.72 6.57
C ASN A 211 -32.20 22.40 6.70
N GLN A 212 -32.57 22.90 7.89
CA GLN A 212 -33.86 23.54 8.15
C GLN A 212 -35.05 22.67 7.72
N VAL A 213 -34.98 21.36 8.02
CA VAL A 213 -36.04 20.41 7.69
C VAL A 213 -37.06 20.37 8.83
N ASP A 214 -38.22 20.95 8.59
CA ASP A 214 -39.32 21.01 9.59
C ASP A 214 -40.03 19.64 9.73
N ASP A 215 -40.23 18.92 8.62
CA ASP A 215 -40.85 17.60 8.65
C ASP A 215 -39.84 16.50 8.19
N PRO A 216 -39.20 15.79 9.13
CA PRO A 216 -38.23 14.76 8.82
C PRO A 216 -38.78 13.54 8.07
N ARG A 217 -40.10 13.44 7.93
CA ARG A 217 -40.79 12.36 7.19
C ARG A 217 -40.98 12.67 5.71
N ARG A 218 -40.74 13.93 5.32
CA ARG A 218 -40.91 14.41 3.94
C ARG A 218 -39.58 14.87 3.35
N LEU A 219 -38.75 13.92 2.97
CA LEU A 219 -37.53 14.20 2.20
C LEU A 219 -37.83 14.07 0.70
N SER A 220 -37.54 15.12 -0.06
CA SER A 220 -37.66 15.05 -1.52
C SER A 220 -36.43 14.37 -2.11
N PRO A 221 -36.58 13.39 -3.01
CA PRO A 221 -35.44 12.83 -3.74
C PRO A 221 -34.69 13.88 -4.56
N GLY A 222 -33.35 13.79 -4.63
CA GLY A 222 -32.50 14.72 -5.35
C GLY A 222 -32.17 16.02 -4.59
N GLN A 223 -32.62 16.18 -3.36
CA GLN A 223 -32.26 17.34 -2.54
C GLN A 223 -30.83 17.21 -2.01
N LEU A 224 -30.04 18.28 -2.16
CA LEU A 224 -28.71 18.36 -1.55
C LEU A 224 -28.87 18.66 -0.05
N MET A 225 -28.35 17.77 0.79
CA MET A 225 -28.35 17.90 2.25
C MET A 225 -26.93 18.02 2.79
N THR A 226 -26.77 18.88 3.75
CA THR A 226 -25.56 18.99 4.57
C THR A 226 -25.67 18.04 5.77
N VAL A 227 -24.73 17.13 5.90
CA VAL A 227 -24.58 16.27 7.07
C VAL A 227 -23.48 16.87 7.93
N PRO A 228 -23.81 17.62 9.01
CA PRO A 228 -22.82 18.34 9.81
C PRO A 228 -21.95 17.39 10.60
N SER A 229 -20.76 17.85 11.00
CA SER A 229 -19.95 17.13 11.99
C SER A 229 -20.67 17.17 13.35
N ILE A 230 -20.67 16.06 14.08
CA ILE A 230 -21.10 15.98 15.47
C ILE A 230 -19.87 15.70 16.35
N ARG A 231 -19.67 16.50 17.37
CA ARG A 231 -18.61 16.32 18.37
C ARG A 231 -19.11 15.47 19.53
#